data_5897fd0856eef77f7b5bbd887f779c95
#
_entry.id   5897fd0856eef77f7b5bbd887f779c95
#
_cell.length_a   1.000
_cell.length_b   1.000
_cell.length_c   1.000
_cell.angle_alpha   90.00
_cell.angle_beta   90.00
_cell.angle_gamma   90.00
#
_symmetry.space_group_name_H-M   'P 1'
#
loop_
_entity.id
_entity.type
_entity.pdbx_description
1 polymer ?
#
loop_
_entity_poly.entity_id
_entity_poly.type
_entity_poly.pdbx_seq_one_letter_code
_entity_poly.pdbx_strand_id
1 'polypeptide(L)'
;MCSSDLVNGLSIKEGETSPPKRYNSGSMILAMENAGQLIEDEELRAQIKGSGIGTSATRAEILKKLFNIKYLALNKKTQVITPTLLGEMIFDVVNCSIRQLLNPELTASWEKGLTYVAEGSITEQEYMDKLEHFVRVRTRQVEASNYQYNLRQFFDAAAVNYRKPERASGQGGKRSS
;
A
#
# COMPACT_ATOMS: atom_id res chain seq x y z
N MET A 1 -9.71 54.99 -16.38
CA MET A 1 -11.02 54.56 -15.88
C MET A 1 -10.83 53.14 -15.37
N CYS A 2 -10.65 52.96 -14.07
CA CYS A 2 -10.57 51.65 -13.45
C CYS A 2 -11.99 51.13 -13.27
N SER A 3 -12.30 50.06 -13.96
CA SER A 3 -13.54 49.31 -13.74
C SER A 3 -13.37 48.50 -12.44
N SER A 4 -14.07 48.93 -11.40
CA SER A 4 -14.12 48.14 -10.14
C SER A 4 -15.06 46.98 -10.36
N ASP A 5 -14.49 45.78 -10.48
CA ASP A 5 -15.26 44.54 -10.45
C ASP A 5 -15.89 44.39 -9.06
N LEU A 6 -17.17 44.75 -8.98
CA LEU A 6 -17.99 44.51 -7.79
C LEU A 6 -18.29 43.03 -7.66
N VAL A 7 -17.73 42.42 -6.63
CA VAL A 7 -18.08 41.04 -6.23
C VAL A 7 -19.51 41.07 -5.71
N ASN A 8 -20.45 40.56 -6.48
CA ASN A 8 -21.89 40.58 -6.21
C ASN A 8 -22.39 39.51 -5.24
N GLY A 9 -21.58 39.13 -4.27
CA GLY A 9 -21.97 38.24 -3.19
C GLY A 9 -21.07 37.00 -3.08
N LEU A 10 -20.75 36.64 -1.85
CA LEU A 10 -20.09 35.40 -1.49
C LEU A 10 -21.18 34.44 -0.97
N SER A 11 -21.31 33.29 -1.58
CA SER A 11 -22.15 32.21 -1.05
C SER A 11 -21.29 31.05 -0.60
N ILE A 12 -21.54 30.54 0.61
CA ILE A 12 -20.92 29.30 1.11
C ILE A 12 -21.75 28.14 0.56
N LYS A 13 -21.13 27.30 -0.26
CA LYS A 13 -21.76 26.06 -0.74
C LYS A 13 -21.29 24.92 0.15
N GLU A 14 -22.20 24.41 0.96
CA GLU A 14 -21.94 23.20 1.74
C GLU A 14 -21.90 21.99 0.80
N GLY A 15 -20.96 21.07 1.06
CA GLY A 15 -20.82 19.83 0.31
C GLY A 15 -20.09 18.79 1.14
N GLU A 16 -20.44 17.53 0.91
CA GLU A 16 -19.75 16.40 1.52
C GLU A 16 -18.66 15.88 0.59
N THR A 17 -17.49 15.59 1.15
CA THR A 17 -16.42 14.90 0.43
C THR A 17 -16.71 13.39 0.45
N SER A 18 -16.57 12.75 -0.70
CA SER A 18 -16.66 11.29 -0.76
C SER A 18 -15.28 10.65 -0.57
N PRO A 19 -15.21 9.47 0.06
CA PRO A 19 -13.95 8.76 0.20
C PRO A 19 -13.37 8.39 -1.17
N PRO A 20 -12.04 8.26 -1.29
CA PRO A 20 -11.41 7.85 -2.55
C PRO A 20 -11.95 6.50 -3.01
N LYS A 21 -12.11 6.36 -4.33
CA LYS A 21 -12.60 5.11 -4.94
C LYS A 21 -11.58 3.98 -4.69
N ARG A 22 -12.10 2.78 -4.41
CA ARG A 22 -11.26 1.59 -4.32
C ARG A 22 -10.60 1.30 -5.66
N TYR A 23 -9.42 0.69 -5.62
CA TYR A 23 -8.67 0.32 -6.80
C TYR A 23 -9.34 -0.84 -7.57
N ASN A 24 -9.24 -0.79 -8.88
CA ASN A 24 -9.35 -1.93 -9.78
C ASN A 24 -7.94 -2.28 -10.32
N SER A 25 -7.81 -3.34 -11.13
CA SER A 25 -6.51 -3.77 -11.63
C SER A 25 -5.79 -2.66 -12.43
N GLY A 26 -6.50 -1.93 -13.27
CA GLY A 26 -5.92 -0.84 -14.05
C GLY A 26 -5.47 0.33 -13.19
N SER A 27 -6.34 0.81 -12.29
CA SER A 27 -5.98 1.91 -11.39
C SER A 27 -4.89 1.54 -10.38
N MET A 28 -4.78 0.27 -9.99
CA MET A 28 -3.68 -0.20 -9.15
C MET A 28 -2.34 -0.18 -9.90
N ILE A 29 -2.32 -0.62 -11.17
CA ILE A 29 -1.11 -0.55 -12.01
C ILE A 29 -0.67 0.92 -12.18
N LEU A 30 -1.61 1.84 -12.43
CA LEU A 30 -1.31 3.26 -12.50
C LEU A 30 -0.79 3.83 -11.17
N ALA A 31 -1.35 3.40 -10.02
CA ALA A 31 -0.84 3.80 -8.71
C ALA A 31 0.58 3.28 -8.47
N MET A 32 0.91 2.07 -8.90
CA MET A 32 2.27 1.54 -8.84
C MET A 32 3.23 2.34 -9.73
N GLU A 33 2.78 2.74 -10.92
CA GLU A 33 3.56 3.59 -11.82
C GLU A 33 3.83 4.97 -11.24
N ASN A 34 2.83 5.54 -10.60
CA ASN A 34 2.88 6.88 -10.00
C ASN A 34 3.27 6.86 -8.52
N ALA A 35 3.83 5.76 -8.00
CA ALA A 35 4.18 5.64 -6.59
C ALA A 35 5.15 6.71 -6.10
N GLY A 36 5.96 7.28 -6.98
CA GLY A 36 6.82 8.42 -6.67
C GLY A 36 6.09 9.66 -6.18
N GLN A 37 4.81 9.85 -6.53
CA GLN A 37 4.01 10.98 -6.04
C GLN A 37 3.78 10.95 -4.52
N LEU A 38 3.96 9.80 -3.88
CA LEU A 38 3.86 9.61 -2.43
C LEU A 38 5.14 9.98 -1.69
N ILE A 39 6.22 10.30 -2.40
CA ILE A 39 7.51 10.66 -1.82
C ILE A 39 7.57 12.17 -1.65
N GLU A 40 7.84 12.65 -0.43
CA GLU A 40 7.96 14.07 -0.11
C GLU A 40 9.31 14.65 -0.60
N ASP A 41 10.39 13.88 -0.48
CA ASP A 41 11.71 14.26 -0.95
C ASP A 41 11.75 14.36 -2.48
N GLU A 42 12.05 15.57 -3.00
CA GLU A 42 12.03 15.82 -4.44
C GLU A 42 13.12 15.07 -5.20
N GLU A 43 14.28 14.86 -4.59
CA GLU A 43 15.40 14.15 -5.21
C GLU A 43 15.09 12.66 -5.33
N LEU A 44 14.58 12.04 -4.27
CA LEU A 44 14.11 10.64 -4.28
C LEU A 44 12.90 10.47 -5.19
N ARG A 45 12.00 11.44 -5.23
CA ARG A 45 10.86 11.44 -6.15
C ARG A 45 11.31 11.46 -7.60
N ALA A 46 12.32 12.27 -7.94
CA ALA A 46 12.87 12.34 -9.28
C ALA A 46 13.50 11.00 -9.70
N GLN A 47 14.12 10.28 -8.77
CA GLN A 47 14.77 8.99 -9.02
C GLN A 47 13.79 7.91 -9.50
N ILE A 48 12.59 7.83 -8.92
CA ILE A 48 11.57 6.86 -9.36
C ILE A 48 10.48 7.47 -10.25
N LYS A 49 10.67 8.73 -10.69
CA LYS A 49 9.78 9.36 -11.65
C LYS A 49 9.89 8.64 -12.99
N GLY A 50 8.79 8.00 -13.41
CA GLY A 50 8.73 7.23 -14.66
C GLY A 50 9.03 5.74 -14.52
N SER A 51 9.66 5.28 -13.44
CA SER A 51 9.81 3.83 -13.15
C SER A 51 8.77 3.31 -12.17
N GLY A 52 8.46 4.05 -11.10
CA GLY A 52 7.49 3.64 -10.07
C GLY A 52 7.89 2.35 -9.35
N ILE A 53 6.91 1.61 -8.86
CA ILE A 53 7.09 0.27 -8.27
C ILE A 53 6.97 -0.78 -9.38
N GLY A 54 8.02 -1.55 -9.60
CA GLY A 54 8.11 -2.51 -10.68
C GLY A 54 8.19 -1.85 -12.06
N THR A 55 8.42 -2.66 -13.08
CA THR A 55 8.42 -2.22 -14.49
C THR A 55 7.05 -2.42 -15.11
N SER A 56 6.80 -1.83 -16.28
CA SER A 56 5.57 -2.05 -17.05
C SER A 56 5.29 -3.53 -17.31
N ALA A 57 6.35 -4.32 -17.53
CA ALA A 57 6.23 -5.76 -17.77
C ALA A 57 5.92 -6.56 -16.49
N THR A 58 6.37 -6.11 -15.32
CA THR A 58 6.26 -6.89 -14.07
C THR A 58 5.07 -6.53 -13.20
N ARG A 59 4.48 -5.33 -13.33
CA ARG A 59 3.37 -4.87 -12.47
C ARG A 59 2.17 -5.80 -12.51
N ALA A 60 1.77 -6.25 -13.70
CA ALA A 60 0.65 -7.18 -13.85
C ALA A 60 0.92 -8.54 -13.18
N GLU A 61 2.15 -9.05 -13.31
CA GLU A 61 2.55 -10.30 -12.66
C GLU A 61 2.65 -10.18 -11.15
N ILE A 62 3.08 -9.02 -10.62
CA ILE A 62 3.05 -8.72 -9.18
C ILE A 62 1.61 -8.81 -8.65
N LEU A 63 0.65 -8.13 -9.31
CA LEU A 63 -0.76 -8.20 -8.90
C LEU A 63 -1.31 -9.62 -8.99
N LYS A 64 -1.04 -10.33 -10.06
CA LYS A 64 -1.44 -11.73 -10.23
C LYS A 64 -0.89 -12.62 -9.11
N LYS A 65 0.37 -12.42 -8.73
CA LYS A 65 0.99 -13.11 -7.59
C LYS A 65 0.25 -12.80 -6.28
N LEU A 66 -0.07 -11.53 -6.00
CA LEU A 66 -0.79 -11.12 -4.79
C LEU A 66 -2.20 -11.74 -4.70
N PHE A 67 -2.90 -11.91 -5.84
CA PHE A 67 -4.16 -12.64 -5.88
C PHE A 67 -3.97 -14.15 -5.64
N ASN A 68 -2.95 -14.75 -6.25
CA ASN A 68 -2.68 -16.18 -6.13
C ASN A 68 -2.33 -16.59 -4.70
N ILE A 69 -1.52 -15.80 -4.00
CA ILE A 69 -1.17 -16.00 -2.58
C ILE A 69 -2.24 -15.50 -1.62
N LYS A 70 -3.36 -14.99 -2.17
CA LYS A 70 -4.54 -14.53 -1.42
C LYS A 70 -4.28 -13.38 -0.45
N TYR A 71 -3.36 -12.49 -0.77
CA TYR A 71 -3.21 -11.23 -0.04
C TYR A 71 -4.24 -10.21 -0.51
N LEU A 72 -4.60 -10.26 -1.78
CA LEU A 72 -5.65 -9.45 -2.38
C LEU A 72 -6.77 -10.34 -2.94
N ALA A 73 -7.98 -9.81 -2.94
CA ALA A 73 -9.14 -10.39 -3.58
C ALA A 73 -9.69 -9.44 -4.65
N LEU A 74 -10.14 -10.01 -5.77
CA LEU A 74 -10.80 -9.29 -6.86
C LEU A 74 -12.27 -9.67 -6.90
N ASN A 75 -13.14 -8.69 -6.79
CA ASN A 75 -14.57 -8.90 -7.02
C ASN A 75 -14.82 -8.98 -8.53
N LYS A 76 -15.24 -10.16 -9.02
CA LYS A 76 -15.45 -10.39 -10.46
C LYS A 76 -16.55 -9.52 -11.10
N LYS A 77 -17.54 -9.06 -10.31
CA LYS A 77 -18.64 -8.24 -10.82
C LYS A 77 -18.25 -6.75 -10.88
N THR A 78 -17.70 -6.24 -9.79
CA THR A 78 -17.36 -4.80 -9.66
C THR A 78 -15.94 -4.48 -10.09
N GLN A 79 -15.10 -5.50 -10.31
CA GLN A 79 -13.66 -5.37 -10.61
C GLN A 79 -12.87 -4.65 -9.50
N VAL A 80 -13.45 -4.51 -8.31
CA VAL A 80 -12.81 -3.85 -7.17
C VAL A 80 -11.85 -4.81 -6.49
N ILE A 81 -10.66 -4.31 -6.19
CA ILE A 81 -9.63 -4.98 -5.40
C ILE A 81 -9.82 -4.64 -3.93
N THR A 82 -9.78 -5.64 -3.09
CA THR A 82 -9.80 -5.50 -1.62
C THR A 82 -8.69 -6.35 -1.00
N PRO A 83 -8.12 -5.95 0.14
CA PRO A 83 -7.29 -6.85 0.91
C PRO A 83 -8.12 -8.06 1.38
N THR A 84 -7.45 -9.15 1.66
CA THR A 84 -8.03 -10.27 2.43
C THR A 84 -7.59 -10.15 3.88
N LEU A 85 -8.20 -10.91 4.79
CA LEU A 85 -7.72 -10.98 6.17
C LEU A 85 -6.23 -11.36 6.23
N LEU A 86 -5.80 -12.33 5.43
CA LEU A 86 -4.39 -12.71 5.35
C LEU A 86 -3.51 -11.54 4.86
N GLY A 87 -3.99 -10.77 3.89
CA GLY A 87 -3.27 -9.59 3.38
C GLY A 87 -3.11 -8.51 4.45
N GLU A 88 -4.15 -8.23 5.23
CA GLU A 88 -4.08 -7.28 6.35
C GLU A 88 -3.13 -7.79 7.44
N MET A 89 -3.22 -9.06 7.82
CA MET A 89 -2.29 -9.66 8.80
C MET A 89 -0.83 -9.53 8.38
N ILE A 90 -0.51 -9.80 7.10
CA ILE A 90 0.86 -9.66 6.59
C ILE A 90 1.29 -8.19 6.59
N PHE A 91 0.39 -7.26 6.22
CA PHE A 91 0.67 -5.83 6.32
C PHE A 91 1.02 -5.42 7.76
N ASP A 92 0.24 -5.86 8.74
CA ASP A 92 0.49 -5.57 10.16
C ASP A 92 1.82 -6.15 10.64
N VAL A 93 2.16 -7.39 10.24
CA VAL A 93 3.46 -8.00 10.55
C VAL A 93 4.61 -7.13 10.01
N VAL A 94 4.54 -6.72 8.75
CA VAL A 94 5.59 -5.89 8.12
C VAL A 94 5.64 -4.50 8.78
N ASN A 95 4.49 -3.90 9.05
CA ASN A 95 4.39 -2.58 9.68
C ASN A 95 4.98 -2.56 11.10
N CYS A 96 4.79 -3.64 11.87
CA CYS A 96 5.37 -3.77 13.21
C CYS A 96 6.85 -4.15 13.20
N SER A 97 7.33 -4.86 12.17
CA SER A 97 8.69 -5.40 12.11
C SER A 97 9.64 -4.51 11.29
N ILE A 98 9.39 -4.36 10.01
CA ILE A 98 10.24 -3.60 9.07
C ILE A 98 9.39 -2.59 8.29
N ARG A 99 8.85 -1.59 9.00
CA ARG A 99 7.96 -0.59 8.41
C ARG A 99 8.53 0.09 7.15
N GLN A 100 9.86 0.22 7.07
CA GLN A 100 10.51 0.83 5.92
C GLN A 100 10.21 0.10 4.59
N LEU A 101 9.92 -1.20 4.62
CA LEU A 101 9.53 -1.94 3.42
C LEU A 101 8.17 -1.49 2.84
N LEU A 102 7.36 -0.77 3.62
CA LEU A 102 6.09 -0.19 3.19
C LEU A 102 6.24 1.24 2.66
N ASN A 103 7.46 1.82 2.73
CA ASN A 103 7.75 3.17 2.27
C ASN A 103 8.41 3.15 0.90
N PRO A 104 7.85 3.80 -0.13
CA PRO A 104 8.45 3.90 -1.46
C PRO A 104 9.82 4.62 -1.45
N GLU A 105 10.11 5.46 -0.46
CA GLU A 105 11.41 6.13 -0.32
C GLU A 105 12.57 5.14 -0.17
N LEU A 106 12.36 4.01 0.51
CA LEU A 106 13.39 2.97 0.62
C LEU A 106 13.77 2.44 -0.77
N THR A 107 12.77 2.12 -1.60
CA THR A 107 13.03 1.68 -2.98
C THR A 107 13.75 2.77 -3.78
N ALA A 108 13.30 4.02 -3.69
CA ALA A 108 13.93 5.15 -4.37
C ALA A 108 15.39 5.34 -3.94
N SER A 109 15.68 5.18 -2.65
CA SER A 109 17.05 5.31 -2.14
C SER A 109 17.99 4.20 -2.65
N TRP A 110 17.51 2.99 -2.80
CA TRP A 110 18.28 1.89 -3.39
C TRP A 110 18.49 2.06 -4.88
N GLU A 111 17.47 2.51 -5.64
CA GLU A 111 17.59 2.85 -7.06
C GLU A 111 18.61 3.98 -7.27
N LYS A 112 18.60 5.00 -6.42
CA LYS A 112 19.60 6.08 -6.43
C LYS A 112 21.01 5.54 -6.17
N GLY A 113 21.15 4.59 -5.25
CA GLY A 113 22.42 3.91 -5.00
C GLY A 113 22.95 3.19 -6.24
N LEU A 114 22.08 2.52 -7.01
CA LEU A 114 22.45 1.88 -8.28
C LEU A 114 22.89 2.90 -9.34
N THR A 115 22.23 4.05 -9.39
CA THR A 115 22.66 5.15 -10.27
C THR A 115 24.08 5.60 -9.92
N TYR A 116 24.41 5.78 -8.64
CA TYR A 116 25.75 6.15 -8.19
C TYR A 116 26.82 5.10 -8.54
N VAL A 117 26.47 3.81 -8.50
CA VAL A 117 27.37 2.75 -8.98
C VAL A 117 27.58 2.88 -10.49
N ALA A 118 26.53 3.10 -11.27
CA ALA A 118 26.61 3.25 -12.71
C ALA A 118 27.44 4.49 -13.15
N GLU A 119 27.37 5.56 -12.37
CA GLU A 119 28.14 6.78 -12.57
C GLU A 119 29.59 6.70 -12.03
N GLY A 120 29.91 5.63 -11.31
CA GLY A 120 31.23 5.45 -10.69
C GLY A 120 31.48 6.30 -9.44
N SER A 121 30.43 6.93 -8.89
CA SER A 121 30.50 7.74 -7.66
C SER A 121 30.70 6.90 -6.40
N ILE A 122 30.22 5.66 -6.42
CA ILE A 122 30.46 4.63 -5.39
C ILE A 122 30.83 3.32 -6.08
N THR A 123 31.53 2.44 -5.37
CA THR A 123 31.86 1.12 -5.87
C THR A 123 30.69 0.14 -5.69
N GLU A 124 30.67 -0.91 -6.53
CA GLU A 124 29.71 -2.00 -6.35
C GLU A 124 29.81 -2.64 -4.96
N GLN A 125 31.04 -2.79 -4.45
CA GLN A 125 31.29 -3.35 -3.12
C GLN A 125 30.69 -2.49 -2.01
N GLU A 126 30.86 -1.18 -2.07
CA GLU A 126 30.26 -0.24 -1.09
C GLU A 126 28.72 -0.31 -1.12
N TYR A 127 28.12 -0.44 -2.29
CA TYR A 127 26.68 -0.62 -2.42
C TYR A 127 26.22 -1.94 -1.79
N MET A 128 26.90 -3.04 -2.10
CA MET A 128 26.59 -4.36 -1.56
C MET A 128 26.79 -4.42 -0.04
N ASP A 129 27.84 -3.82 0.51
CA ASP A 129 28.06 -3.75 1.95
C ASP A 129 26.93 -3.02 2.68
N LYS A 130 26.44 -1.92 2.10
CA LYS A 130 25.27 -1.19 2.63
C LYS A 130 24.00 -2.04 2.61
N LEU A 131 23.76 -2.74 1.51
CA LEU A 131 22.59 -3.63 1.37
C LEU A 131 22.66 -4.80 2.36
N GLU A 132 23.80 -5.46 2.48
CA GLU A 132 24.00 -6.54 3.46
C GLU A 132 23.83 -6.03 4.89
N HIS A 133 24.40 -4.88 5.19
CA HIS A 133 24.27 -4.26 6.51
C HIS A 133 22.78 -4.01 6.83
N PHE A 134 22.05 -3.41 5.91
CA PHE A 134 20.61 -3.17 6.06
C PHE A 134 19.86 -4.47 6.35
N VAL A 135 20.04 -5.50 5.52
CA VAL A 135 19.37 -6.79 5.69
C VAL A 135 19.72 -7.41 7.05
N ARG A 136 21.01 -7.45 7.41
CA ARG A 136 21.51 -8.02 8.67
C ARG A 136 20.93 -7.31 9.90
N VAL A 137 20.91 -5.98 9.90
CA VAL A 137 20.37 -5.19 11.01
C VAL A 137 18.88 -5.41 11.16
N ARG A 138 18.12 -5.40 10.05
CA ARG A 138 16.67 -5.58 10.09
C ARG A 138 16.28 -7.00 10.50
N THR A 139 16.98 -8.01 10.01
CA THR A 139 16.75 -9.40 10.43
C THR A 139 16.95 -9.56 11.93
N ARG A 140 18.07 -9.06 12.48
CA ARG A 140 18.33 -9.12 13.93
C ARG A 140 17.28 -8.35 14.75
N GLN A 141 16.78 -7.21 14.26
CA GLN A 141 15.72 -6.48 14.93
C GLN A 141 14.42 -7.29 15.00
N VAL A 142 14.08 -7.98 13.91
CA VAL A 142 12.89 -8.85 13.87
C VAL A 142 13.06 -10.03 14.83
N GLU A 143 14.21 -10.69 14.84
CA GLU A 143 14.52 -11.80 15.74
C GLU A 143 14.45 -11.40 17.23
N ALA A 144 14.96 -10.20 17.56
CA ALA A 144 14.95 -9.67 18.92
C ALA A 144 13.59 -9.08 19.35
N SER A 145 12.65 -8.90 18.42
CA SER A 145 11.37 -8.27 18.67
C SER A 145 10.36 -9.22 19.30
N ASN A 146 9.49 -8.67 20.18
CA ASN A 146 8.40 -9.41 20.80
C ASN A 146 7.05 -8.75 20.50
N TYR A 147 6.69 -8.67 19.21
CA TYR A 147 5.45 -8.04 18.75
C TYR A 147 4.24 -8.98 18.80
N GLN A 148 4.39 -10.22 19.23
CA GLN A 148 3.35 -11.26 19.15
C GLN A 148 2.05 -10.87 19.82
N TYR A 149 2.11 -10.21 20.98
CA TYR A 149 0.92 -9.75 21.69
C TYR A 149 0.16 -8.67 20.93
N ASN A 150 0.88 -7.66 20.44
CA ASN A 150 0.28 -6.55 19.67
C ASN A 150 -0.29 -7.03 18.35
N LEU A 151 0.42 -7.91 17.64
CA LEU A 151 -0.03 -8.51 16.39
C LEU A 151 -1.32 -9.31 16.59
N ARG A 152 -1.44 -10.05 17.68
CA ARG A 152 -2.67 -10.79 17.98
C ARG A 152 -3.88 -9.87 18.12
N GLN A 153 -3.72 -8.74 18.81
CA GLN A 153 -4.79 -7.75 18.93
C GLN A 153 -5.19 -7.15 17.57
N PHE A 154 -4.21 -6.83 16.71
CA PHE A 154 -4.49 -6.34 15.37
C PHE A 154 -5.22 -7.39 14.53
N PHE A 155 -4.81 -8.64 14.59
CA PHE A 155 -5.45 -9.73 13.85
C PHE A 155 -6.89 -9.98 14.32
N ASP A 156 -7.14 -9.95 15.62
CA ASP A 156 -8.47 -10.10 16.17
C ASP A 156 -9.37 -8.93 15.76
N ALA A 157 -8.86 -7.70 15.77
CA ALA A 157 -9.59 -6.52 15.32
C ALA A 157 -9.88 -6.57 13.80
N ALA A 158 -8.91 -6.94 12.96
CA ALA A 158 -9.10 -7.09 11.53
C ALA A 158 -10.11 -8.19 11.21
N ALA A 159 -10.07 -9.33 11.92
CA ALA A 159 -10.94 -10.47 11.68
C ALA A 159 -12.44 -10.14 11.80
N VAL A 160 -12.80 -9.14 12.62
CA VAL A 160 -14.19 -8.69 12.77
C VAL A 160 -14.79 -8.24 11.43
N ASN A 161 -13.99 -7.55 10.59
CA ASN A 161 -14.42 -7.03 9.30
C ASN A 161 -14.67 -8.12 8.25
N TYR A 162 -14.15 -9.34 8.48
CA TYR A 162 -14.24 -10.49 7.56
C TYR A 162 -15.24 -11.56 8.02
N ARG A 163 -15.86 -11.38 9.20
CA ARG A 163 -16.93 -12.30 9.65
C ARG A 163 -18.13 -12.16 8.73
N LYS A 164 -18.61 -13.27 8.21
CA LYS A 164 -19.90 -13.28 7.50
C LYS A 164 -21.00 -12.94 8.50
N PRO A 165 -21.99 -12.08 8.15
CA PRO A 165 -23.16 -11.88 8.98
C PRO A 165 -23.81 -13.25 9.22
N GLU A 166 -24.06 -13.59 10.49
CA GLU A 166 -24.82 -14.79 10.84
C GLU A 166 -26.17 -14.71 10.11
N ARG A 167 -26.47 -15.73 9.32
CA ARG A 167 -27.81 -15.87 8.75
C ARG A 167 -28.74 -16.03 9.94
N ALA A 168 -29.61 -15.06 10.16
CA ALA A 168 -30.70 -15.20 11.14
C ALA A 168 -31.37 -16.53 10.88
N SER A 169 -31.27 -17.46 11.83
CA SER A 169 -31.95 -18.73 11.79
C SER A 169 -33.43 -18.42 11.80
N GLY A 170 -34.09 -18.53 10.63
CA GLY A 170 -35.52 -18.35 10.51
C GLY A 170 -36.20 -19.34 11.43
N GLN A 171 -36.88 -18.82 12.44
CA GLN A 171 -37.86 -19.60 13.23
C GLN A 171 -38.87 -20.18 12.27
N GLY A 172 -38.74 -21.47 11.99
CA GLY A 172 -39.72 -22.25 11.30
C GLY A 172 -41.01 -22.29 12.12
N GLY A 173 -41.93 -21.41 11.79
CA GLY A 173 -43.27 -21.47 12.33
C GLY A 173 -43.92 -22.82 11.94
N LYS A 174 -44.08 -23.72 12.91
CA LYS A 174 -44.99 -24.87 12.80
C LYS A 174 -46.39 -24.30 12.62
N ARG A 175 -46.95 -24.40 11.44
CA ARG A 175 -48.40 -24.37 11.24
C ARG A 175 -48.92 -25.76 11.60
N SER A 176 -49.60 -25.85 12.73
CA SER A 176 -50.52 -26.98 13.08
C SER A 176 -51.84 -26.77 12.35
N SER A 177 -52.22 -27.75 11.61
CA SER A 177 -53.61 -27.95 11.11
C SER A 177 -54.44 -28.64 12.17
#